data_d278340e3059a759a52040f6e583966f
#
_entry.id   d278340e3059a759a52040f6e583966f
#
_cell.length_a   1.000
_cell.length_b   1.000
_cell.length_c   1.000
_cell.angle_alpha   90.00
_cell.angle_beta   90.00
_cell.angle_gamma   90.00
#
_symmetry.space_group_name_H-M   'P 1'
#
loop_
_entity.id
_entity.type
_entity.pdbx_description
1 polymer ?
#
loop_
_entity_poly.entity_id
_entity_poly.type
_entity_poly.pdbx_seq_one_letter_code
_entity_poly.pdbx_strand_id
1 'polypeptide(L)'
;MITIWVPKRLVEVGLYNVAARSPQELAALSEQSYRDRVKYAAEKVRLSGTKIVMLTGPSASGKTTSAHKLAEELIRQGTYAHVVSLDNFFRGAEFYPRLPDGTLDYENPDTMDLPLVRQCLHELSETGRTTLPIYDFANERRSDETEAVDLQGGVCIVEGIHALNPELTGLVPAEDVYRIYAGLREEYAIDGRRVINTQDIRLCRRTLRDAAARGRSPEKTLARWDRVLDGETRYIKGFKTTADFLLDTSFTYELGLISRLLGIVRRQFTLEGHNAELWDETARRFEHVVPLDLELLPADSMLREFYGSAVK
;
A
#
# COMPACT_ATOMS: atom_id res chain seq x y z
N MET A 1 19.35 16.52 -0.68
CA MET A 1 18.67 15.59 -1.63
C MET A 1 17.40 16.26 -2.12
N ILE A 2 17.06 16.18 -3.40
CA ILE A 2 15.82 16.79 -3.93
C ILE A 2 14.75 15.73 -3.93
N THR A 3 13.70 15.92 -3.12
CA THR A 3 12.54 15.04 -3.13
C THR A 3 11.81 15.16 -4.47
N ILE A 4 11.60 14.05 -5.16
CA ILE A 4 10.80 14.02 -6.39
C ILE A 4 9.33 14.07 -5.99
N TRP A 5 8.76 15.26 -6.07
CA TRP A 5 7.37 15.50 -5.72
C TRP A 5 6.44 15.25 -6.91
N VAL A 6 5.55 14.26 -6.78
CA VAL A 6 4.50 13.98 -7.77
C VAL A 6 3.19 14.62 -7.30
N PRO A 7 2.67 15.65 -7.99
CA PRO A 7 1.41 16.27 -7.62
C PRO A 7 0.24 15.30 -7.82
N LYS A 8 -0.87 15.52 -7.14
CA LYS A 8 -2.12 14.83 -7.45
C LYS A 8 -2.65 15.33 -8.80
N ARG A 9 -3.12 14.38 -9.62
CA ARG A 9 -3.80 14.67 -10.88
C ARG A 9 -5.30 14.63 -10.65
N LEU A 10 -6.01 15.62 -11.18
CA LEU A 10 -7.47 15.66 -11.20
C LEU A 10 -7.92 15.24 -12.61
N VAL A 11 -8.59 14.10 -12.71
CA VAL A 11 -9.07 13.52 -13.97
C VAL A 11 -10.58 13.74 -14.06
N GLU A 12 -11.07 14.33 -15.16
CA GLU A 12 -12.51 14.44 -15.39
C GLU A 12 -13.13 13.06 -15.65
N VAL A 13 -14.21 12.73 -14.94
CA VAL A 13 -14.98 11.49 -15.12
C VAL A 13 -15.47 11.38 -16.57
N GLY A 14 -15.84 12.50 -17.18
CA GLY A 14 -16.22 12.52 -18.60
C GLY A 14 -15.10 12.08 -19.54
N LEU A 15 -13.84 12.47 -19.29
CA LEU A 15 -12.68 12.02 -20.08
C LEU A 15 -12.38 10.55 -19.82
N TYR A 16 -12.45 10.12 -18.55
CA TYR A 16 -12.37 8.69 -18.24
C TYR A 16 -13.42 7.88 -19.02
N ASN A 17 -14.69 8.31 -19.01
CA ASN A 17 -15.79 7.60 -19.69
C ASN A 17 -15.58 7.53 -21.21
N VAL A 18 -14.94 8.52 -21.81
CA VAL A 18 -14.55 8.47 -23.23
C VAL A 18 -13.46 7.41 -23.44
N ALA A 19 -12.42 7.38 -22.59
CA ALA A 19 -11.34 6.39 -22.67
C ALA A 19 -11.84 4.96 -22.40
N ALA A 20 -12.83 4.79 -21.53
CA ALA A 20 -13.45 3.51 -21.20
C ALA A 20 -14.21 2.86 -22.38
N ARG A 21 -14.41 3.57 -23.50
CA ARG A 21 -14.93 2.99 -24.75
C ARG A 21 -13.91 2.05 -25.43
N SER A 22 -12.60 2.19 -25.09
CA SER A 22 -11.53 1.28 -25.50
C SER A 22 -10.89 0.66 -24.26
N PRO A 23 -11.60 -0.23 -23.54
CA PRO A 23 -11.23 -0.65 -22.19
C PRO A 23 -9.91 -1.43 -22.13
N GLN A 24 -9.61 -2.23 -23.17
CA GLN A 24 -8.35 -2.98 -23.27
C GLN A 24 -7.15 -2.03 -23.41
N GLU A 25 -7.29 -0.99 -24.21
CA GLU A 25 -6.25 0.01 -24.40
C GLU A 25 -6.04 0.83 -23.14
N LEU A 26 -7.13 1.28 -22.51
CA LEU A 26 -7.07 2.01 -21.24
C LEU A 26 -6.38 1.20 -20.13
N ALA A 27 -6.71 -0.09 -20.02
CA ALA A 27 -6.06 -0.98 -19.06
C ALA A 27 -4.56 -1.15 -19.40
N ALA A 28 -4.22 -1.43 -20.65
CA ALA A 28 -2.83 -1.61 -21.09
C ALA A 28 -1.97 -0.37 -20.83
N LEU A 29 -2.47 0.83 -21.14
CA LEU A 29 -1.78 2.09 -20.89
C LEU A 29 -1.61 2.37 -19.38
N SER A 30 -2.62 2.10 -18.58
CA SER A 30 -2.55 2.29 -17.12
C SER A 30 -1.52 1.35 -16.49
N GLU A 31 -1.49 0.09 -16.89
CA GLU A 31 -0.52 -0.91 -16.43
C GLU A 31 0.91 -0.56 -16.89
N GLN A 32 1.07 -0.15 -18.14
CA GLN A 32 2.38 0.28 -18.65
C GLN A 32 2.89 1.50 -17.88
N SER A 33 2.04 2.49 -17.63
CA SER A 33 2.38 3.66 -16.85
C SER A 33 2.84 3.31 -15.43
N TYR A 34 2.22 2.33 -14.79
CA TYR A 34 2.66 1.84 -13.47
C TYR A 34 4.01 1.14 -13.56
N ARG A 35 4.22 0.24 -14.55
CA ARG A 35 5.53 -0.42 -14.77
C ARG A 35 6.65 0.60 -14.98
N ASP A 36 6.39 1.65 -15.75
CA ASP A 36 7.37 2.70 -16.01
C ASP A 36 7.74 3.48 -14.73
N ARG A 37 6.75 3.74 -13.86
CA ARG A 37 7.00 4.37 -12.54
C ARG A 37 7.86 3.48 -11.63
N VAL A 38 7.58 2.16 -11.59
CA VAL A 38 8.39 1.20 -10.81
C VAL A 38 9.81 1.12 -11.36
N LYS A 39 9.97 1.03 -12.70
CA LYS A 39 11.27 1.03 -13.36
C LYS A 39 12.08 2.28 -13.03
N TYR A 40 11.45 3.44 -13.06
CA TYR A 40 12.09 4.70 -12.70
C TYR A 40 12.49 4.75 -11.22
N ALA A 41 11.64 4.25 -10.33
CA ALA A 41 11.96 4.12 -8.90
C ALA A 41 13.18 3.20 -8.69
N ALA A 42 13.24 2.04 -9.35
CA ALA A 42 14.38 1.12 -9.29
C ALA A 42 15.68 1.76 -9.78
N GLU A 43 15.62 2.51 -10.86
CA GLU A 43 16.79 3.28 -11.37
C GLU A 43 17.28 4.29 -10.31
N LYS A 44 16.37 5.02 -9.64
CA LYS A 44 16.73 5.97 -8.59
C LYS A 44 17.38 5.28 -7.39
N VAL A 45 16.82 4.16 -6.94
CA VAL A 45 17.40 3.35 -5.87
C VAL A 45 18.80 2.88 -6.25
N ARG A 46 18.98 2.29 -7.45
CA ARG A 46 20.28 1.82 -7.90
C ARG A 46 21.32 2.94 -7.99
N LEU A 47 20.93 4.12 -8.48
CA LEU A 47 21.83 5.28 -8.59
C LEU A 47 22.18 5.92 -7.25
N SER A 48 21.36 5.72 -6.22
CA SER A 48 21.64 6.24 -4.86
C SER A 48 22.77 5.48 -4.17
N GLY A 49 23.02 4.21 -4.54
CA GLY A 49 24.01 3.35 -3.90
C GLY A 49 23.62 2.91 -2.49
N THR A 50 22.37 3.12 -2.08
CA THR A 50 21.85 2.76 -0.75
C THR A 50 21.72 1.26 -0.57
N LYS A 51 21.86 0.79 0.66
CA LYS A 51 21.69 -0.62 1.04
C LYS A 51 20.27 -0.94 1.48
N ILE A 52 19.56 0.04 2.02
CA ILE A 52 18.23 -0.10 2.62
C ILE A 52 17.24 0.86 1.97
N VAL A 53 16.16 0.31 1.42
CA VAL A 53 15.02 1.07 0.93
C VAL A 53 13.87 0.96 1.93
N MET A 54 13.44 2.08 2.51
CA MET A 54 12.31 2.15 3.42
C MET A 54 11.06 2.57 2.63
N LEU A 55 10.14 1.63 2.39
CA LEU A 55 8.95 1.85 1.59
C LEU A 55 7.69 1.88 2.45
N THR A 56 7.10 3.05 2.60
CA THR A 56 5.82 3.23 3.30
C THR A 56 4.69 3.61 2.37
N GLY A 57 3.50 3.61 2.92
CA GLY A 57 2.27 4.11 2.29
C GLY A 57 1.07 3.79 3.16
N PRO A 58 -0.02 4.55 3.01
CA PRO A 58 -1.21 4.32 3.81
C PRO A 58 -1.85 2.96 3.50
N SER A 59 -2.78 2.51 4.34
CA SER A 59 -3.49 1.25 4.11
C SER A 59 -4.12 1.20 2.72
N ALA A 60 -4.01 0.06 2.04
CA ALA A 60 -4.51 -0.17 0.67
C ALA A 60 -3.91 0.77 -0.39
N SER A 61 -2.70 1.28 -0.18
CA SER A 61 -1.96 2.02 -1.22
C SER A 61 -1.25 1.13 -2.24
N GLY A 62 -1.16 -0.20 -2.01
CA GLY A 62 -0.41 -1.13 -2.86
C GLY A 62 1.08 -1.19 -2.52
N LYS A 63 1.49 -0.81 -1.30
CA LYS A 63 2.90 -0.79 -0.87
C LYS A 63 3.57 -2.16 -0.95
N THR A 64 2.92 -3.21 -0.44
CA THR A 64 3.49 -4.57 -0.39
C THR A 64 3.79 -5.10 -1.80
N THR A 65 2.79 -5.06 -2.68
CA THR A 65 3.00 -5.47 -4.08
C THR A 65 4.00 -4.56 -4.80
N SER A 66 3.99 -3.25 -4.52
CA SER A 66 4.98 -2.33 -5.11
C SER A 66 6.41 -2.61 -4.62
N ALA A 67 6.60 -3.05 -3.36
CA ALA A 67 7.92 -3.47 -2.85
C ALA A 67 8.44 -4.69 -3.63
N HIS A 68 7.60 -5.70 -3.85
CA HIS A 68 7.97 -6.87 -4.65
C HIS A 68 8.25 -6.51 -6.11
N LYS A 69 7.41 -5.66 -6.74
CA LYS A 69 7.65 -5.19 -8.11
C LYS A 69 8.93 -4.37 -8.23
N LEU A 70 9.26 -3.58 -7.22
CA LEU A 70 10.53 -2.85 -7.15
C LEU A 70 11.72 -3.82 -7.04
N ALA A 71 11.61 -4.86 -6.21
CA ALA A 71 12.63 -5.90 -6.08
C ALA A 71 12.85 -6.66 -7.41
N GLU A 72 11.76 -7.10 -8.05
CA GLU A 72 11.81 -7.75 -9.37
C GLU A 72 12.54 -6.88 -10.40
N GLU A 73 12.24 -5.59 -10.42
CA GLU A 73 12.85 -4.66 -11.36
C GLU A 73 14.32 -4.38 -11.04
N LEU A 74 14.71 -4.27 -9.77
CA LEU A 74 16.12 -4.16 -9.35
C LEU A 74 16.92 -5.40 -9.75
N ILE A 75 16.37 -6.60 -9.55
CA ILE A 75 17.00 -7.86 -9.96
C ILE A 75 17.16 -7.91 -11.48
N ARG A 76 16.14 -7.48 -12.23
CA ARG A 76 16.21 -7.39 -13.70
C ARG A 76 17.29 -6.40 -14.16
N GLN A 77 17.59 -5.37 -13.37
CA GLN A 77 18.66 -4.40 -13.61
C GLN A 77 20.04 -4.85 -13.07
N GLY A 78 20.14 -6.09 -12.56
CA GLY A 78 21.39 -6.68 -12.07
C GLY A 78 21.73 -6.38 -10.61
N THR A 79 20.80 -5.84 -9.83
CA THR A 79 20.96 -5.59 -8.40
C THR A 79 20.11 -6.57 -7.60
N TYR A 80 20.72 -7.45 -6.80
CA TYR A 80 19.96 -8.33 -5.91
C TYR A 80 19.12 -7.50 -4.94
N ALA A 81 17.87 -7.90 -4.70
CA ALA A 81 16.97 -7.22 -3.79
C ALA A 81 16.15 -8.24 -2.99
N HIS A 82 16.07 -8.01 -1.68
CA HIS A 82 15.26 -8.80 -0.76
C HIS A 82 14.19 -7.91 -0.11
N VAL A 83 12.96 -8.41 -0.01
CA VAL A 83 11.83 -7.68 0.59
C VAL A 83 11.59 -8.16 2.01
N VAL A 84 11.57 -7.23 2.95
CA VAL A 84 11.27 -7.49 4.37
C VAL A 84 10.00 -6.76 4.74
N SER A 85 9.01 -7.46 5.28
CA SER A 85 7.81 -6.83 5.83
C SER A 85 8.01 -6.47 7.31
N LEU A 86 7.70 -5.22 7.67
CA LEU A 86 7.65 -4.79 9.06
C LEU A 86 6.58 -5.53 9.88
N ASP A 87 5.58 -6.09 9.21
CA ASP A 87 4.53 -6.86 9.89
C ASP A 87 5.09 -8.13 10.57
N ASN A 88 6.27 -8.63 10.14
CA ASN A 88 6.98 -9.72 10.82
C ASN A 88 7.51 -9.35 12.21
N PHE A 89 7.63 -8.06 12.50
CA PHE A 89 8.13 -7.55 13.78
C PHE A 89 7.02 -7.26 14.81
N PHE A 90 5.76 -7.57 14.51
CA PHE A 90 4.70 -7.40 15.49
C PHE A 90 4.98 -8.18 16.76
N ARG A 91 4.56 -7.59 17.88
CA ARG A 91 4.45 -8.27 19.18
C ARG A 91 3.11 -8.99 19.26
N GLY A 92 2.87 -9.77 20.29
CA GLY A 92 1.52 -10.29 20.56
C GLY A 92 0.53 -9.14 20.92
N ALA A 93 -0.76 -9.37 20.68
CA ALA A 93 -1.80 -8.36 20.92
C ALA A 93 -1.86 -7.87 22.38
N GLU A 94 -1.34 -8.65 23.32
CA GLU A 94 -1.20 -8.30 24.76
C GLU A 94 -0.27 -7.09 25.00
N PHE A 95 0.65 -6.81 24.08
CA PHE A 95 1.59 -5.69 24.16
C PHE A 95 1.10 -4.43 23.42
N TYR A 96 -0.03 -4.50 22.73
CA TYR A 96 -0.50 -3.38 21.94
C TYR A 96 -1.00 -2.22 22.79
N PRO A 97 -0.63 -0.98 22.46
CA PRO A 97 -1.19 0.20 23.11
C PRO A 97 -2.72 0.24 22.99
N ARG A 98 -3.34 0.93 23.93
CA ARG A 98 -4.79 1.12 23.94
C ARG A 98 -5.15 2.57 23.65
N LEU A 99 -6.22 2.73 22.89
CA LEU A 99 -6.88 4.02 22.68
C LEU A 99 -7.65 4.45 23.97
N PRO A 100 -8.06 5.72 24.08
CA PRO A 100 -8.80 6.22 25.25
C PRO A 100 -10.10 5.47 25.52
N ASP A 101 -10.71 4.84 24.51
CA ASP A 101 -11.91 4.01 24.63
C ASP A 101 -11.61 2.56 25.10
N GLY A 102 -10.35 2.25 25.40
CA GLY A 102 -9.88 0.95 25.85
C GLY A 102 -9.61 -0.08 24.74
N THR A 103 -9.94 0.22 23.49
CA THR A 103 -9.65 -0.65 22.34
C THR A 103 -8.17 -0.62 21.94
N LEU A 104 -7.70 -1.68 21.26
CA LEU A 104 -6.31 -1.77 20.82
C LEU A 104 -6.02 -0.76 19.67
N ASP A 105 -4.90 -0.08 19.77
CA ASP A 105 -4.38 0.81 18.71
C ASP A 105 -3.46 0.04 17.77
N TYR A 106 -4.03 -0.60 16.76
CA TYR A 106 -3.31 -1.40 15.77
C TYR A 106 -2.43 -0.56 14.82
N GLU A 107 -2.64 0.74 14.76
CA GLU A 107 -1.87 1.63 13.89
C GLU A 107 -0.67 2.25 14.62
N ASN A 108 -0.50 1.99 15.92
CA ASN A 108 0.58 2.54 16.72
C ASN A 108 1.90 1.80 16.41
N PRO A 109 3.04 2.51 16.21
CA PRO A 109 4.33 1.88 15.96
C PRO A 109 4.80 0.94 17.10
N ASP A 110 4.37 1.17 18.35
CA ASP A 110 4.70 0.32 19.50
C ASP A 110 4.06 -1.08 19.46
N THR A 111 3.20 -1.35 18.47
CA THR A 111 2.76 -2.71 18.16
C THR A 111 3.89 -3.61 17.67
N MET A 112 4.98 -3.00 17.18
CA MET A 112 6.19 -3.68 16.71
C MET A 112 7.30 -3.68 17.75
N ASP A 113 8.23 -4.62 17.62
CA ASP A 113 9.49 -4.66 18.35
C ASP A 113 10.51 -3.72 17.72
N LEU A 114 10.37 -2.40 18.01
CA LEU A 114 11.22 -1.36 17.44
C LEU A 114 12.73 -1.58 17.72
N PRO A 115 13.16 -2.04 18.91
CA PRO A 115 14.56 -2.41 19.16
C PRO A 115 15.07 -3.47 18.20
N LEU A 116 14.29 -4.55 17.97
CA LEU A 116 14.67 -5.63 17.07
C LEU A 116 14.71 -5.16 15.60
N VAL A 117 13.74 -4.32 15.16
CA VAL A 117 13.80 -3.70 13.83
C VAL A 117 15.10 -2.94 13.64
N ARG A 118 15.45 -2.06 14.58
CA ARG A 118 16.70 -1.26 14.54
C ARG A 118 17.95 -2.14 14.48
N GLN A 119 17.99 -3.19 15.28
CA GLN A 119 19.10 -4.15 15.26
C GLN A 119 19.24 -4.82 13.90
N CYS A 120 18.16 -5.39 13.34
CA CYS A 120 18.20 -6.07 12.05
C CYS A 120 18.62 -5.11 10.92
N LEU A 121 18.10 -3.86 10.91
CA LEU A 121 18.48 -2.87 9.92
C LEU A 121 19.95 -2.45 10.02
N HIS A 122 20.47 -2.32 11.23
CA HIS A 122 21.88 -2.04 11.47
C HIS A 122 22.77 -3.18 10.98
N GLU A 123 22.44 -4.43 11.32
CA GLU A 123 23.17 -5.62 10.86
C GLU A 123 23.17 -5.72 9.32
N LEU A 124 22.03 -5.47 8.67
CA LEU A 124 21.92 -5.45 7.19
C LEU A 124 22.78 -4.34 6.57
N SER A 125 22.83 -3.16 7.18
CA SER A 125 23.66 -2.05 6.71
C SER A 125 25.16 -2.34 6.83
N GLU A 126 25.59 -2.90 7.98
CA GLU A 126 27.02 -3.18 8.26
C GLU A 126 27.55 -4.43 7.54
N THR A 127 26.76 -5.50 7.58
CA THR A 127 27.25 -6.83 7.15
C THR A 127 26.55 -7.40 5.93
N GLY A 128 25.42 -6.82 5.54
CA GLY A 128 24.51 -7.37 4.54
C GLY A 128 23.73 -8.61 5.01
N ARG A 129 23.80 -8.97 6.29
CA ARG A 129 23.20 -10.19 6.85
C ARG A 129 22.47 -9.91 8.14
N THR A 130 21.37 -10.63 8.36
CA THR A 130 20.63 -10.64 9.64
C THR A 130 19.73 -11.86 9.74
N THR A 131 19.09 -12.03 10.89
CA THR A 131 18.04 -13.03 11.11
C THR A 131 16.76 -12.32 11.49
N LEU A 132 15.72 -12.49 10.65
CA LEU A 132 14.42 -11.86 10.82
C LEU A 132 13.47 -12.72 11.64
N PRO A 133 12.61 -12.13 12.46
CA PRO A 133 11.49 -12.82 13.07
C PRO A 133 10.44 -13.16 12.02
N ILE A 134 9.60 -14.14 12.32
CA ILE A 134 8.39 -14.46 11.55
C ILE A 134 7.19 -14.26 12.46
N TYR A 135 6.15 -13.59 11.95
CA TYR A 135 4.90 -13.40 12.68
C TYR A 135 3.82 -14.34 12.16
N ASP A 136 3.24 -15.12 13.08
CA ASP A 136 2.12 -16.01 12.79
C ASP A 136 0.80 -15.25 12.93
N PHE A 137 0.26 -14.79 11.77
CA PHE A 137 -1.00 -14.04 11.70
C PHE A 137 -2.22 -14.87 12.09
N ALA A 138 -2.16 -16.20 11.98
CA ALA A 138 -3.28 -17.06 12.33
C ALA A 138 -3.45 -17.15 13.85
N ASN A 139 -2.31 -17.17 14.57
CA ASN A 139 -2.27 -17.24 16.02
C ASN A 139 -1.98 -15.89 16.71
N GLU A 140 -1.86 -14.82 15.93
CA GLU A 140 -1.58 -13.44 16.40
C GLU A 140 -0.36 -13.35 17.35
N ARG A 141 0.73 -14.09 17.04
CA ARG A 141 1.94 -14.13 17.85
C ARG A 141 3.20 -14.27 17.01
N ARG A 142 4.35 -13.94 17.60
CA ARG A 142 5.65 -14.24 17.01
C ARG A 142 5.85 -15.77 16.93
N SER A 143 6.33 -16.24 15.79
CA SER A 143 6.75 -17.63 15.60
C SER A 143 8.09 -17.91 16.30
N ASP A 144 8.34 -19.17 16.63
CA ASP A 144 9.67 -19.64 17.05
C ASP A 144 10.63 -19.79 15.85
N GLU A 145 10.09 -19.79 14.62
CA GLU A 145 10.88 -19.83 13.39
C GLU A 145 11.43 -18.44 13.06
N THR A 146 12.57 -18.43 12.37
CA THR A 146 13.24 -17.21 11.90
C THR A 146 13.69 -17.37 10.45
N GLU A 147 13.93 -16.28 9.77
CA GLU A 147 14.43 -16.24 8.40
C GLU A 147 15.82 -15.61 8.36
N ALA A 148 16.83 -16.37 7.87
CA ALA A 148 18.16 -15.84 7.64
C ALA A 148 18.19 -15.09 6.29
N VAL A 149 18.68 -13.85 6.30
CA VAL A 149 18.81 -12.99 5.12
C VAL A 149 20.28 -12.70 4.83
N ASP A 150 20.67 -12.83 3.55
CA ASP A 150 21.97 -12.41 3.01
C ASP A 150 21.73 -11.58 1.74
N LEU A 151 22.07 -10.31 1.78
CA LEU A 151 21.86 -9.38 0.68
C LEU A 151 22.85 -9.56 -0.48
N GLN A 152 23.91 -10.31 -0.31
CA GLN A 152 24.92 -10.58 -1.36
C GLN A 152 25.45 -9.28 -2.03
N GLY A 153 25.56 -8.20 -1.26
CA GLY A 153 25.93 -6.88 -1.78
C GLY A 153 24.80 -6.11 -2.47
N GLY A 154 23.57 -6.62 -2.42
CA GLY A 154 22.36 -5.97 -2.97
C GLY A 154 21.64 -5.07 -1.97
N VAL A 155 20.33 -4.92 -2.15
CA VAL A 155 19.47 -3.97 -1.45
C VAL A 155 18.40 -4.70 -0.64
N CYS A 156 18.16 -4.25 0.59
CA CYS A 156 16.99 -4.63 1.39
C CYS A 156 15.86 -3.62 1.18
N ILE A 157 14.66 -4.08 0.77
CA ILE A 157 13.45 -3.26 0.71
C ILE A 157 12.59 -3.60 1.91
N VAL A 158 12.50 -2.66 2.86
CA VAL A 158 11.70 -2.80 4.07
C VAL A 158 10.36 -2.10 3.84
N GLU A 159 9.28 -2.88 3.79
CA GLU A 159 7.94 -2.33 3.56
C GLU A 159 7.10 -2.38 4.82
N GLY A 160 6.27 -1.37 5.02
CA GLY A 160 5.30 -1.30 6.12
C GLY A 160 4.75 0.11 6.30
N ILE A 161 3.65 0.22 7.04
CA ILE A 161 3.02 1.53 7.27
C ILE A 161 3.93 2.50 8.02
N HIS A 162 4.85 1.98 8.84
CA HIS A 162 5.80 2.75 9.65
C HIS A 162 7.21 2.87 9.05
N ALA A 163 7.44 2.36 7.84
CA ALA A 163 8.79 2.30 7.28
C ALA A 163 9.52 3.66 7.19
N LEU A 164 8.82 4.78 7.13
CA LEU A 164 9.43 6.11 7.16
C LEU A 164 9.54 6.73 8.57
N ASN A 165 9.17 6.01 9.62
CA ASN A 165 9.44 6.48 10.98
C ASN A 165 10.96 6.54 11.21
N PRO A 166 11.54 7.71 11.52
CA PRO A 166 12.99 7.87 11.67
C PRO A 166 13.58 7.05 12.82
N GLU A 167 12.77 6.64 13.78
CA GLU A 167 13.21 5.78 14.88
C GLU A 167 13.69 4.41 14.40
N LEU A 168 13.18 3.91 13.27
CA LEU A 168 13.57 2.60 12.74
C LEU A 168 14.98 2.60 12.18
N THR A 169 15.43 3.71 11.60
CA THR A 169 16.73 3.83 10.93
C THR A 169 17.78 4.59 11.77
N GLY A 170 17.50 4.80 13.06
CA GLY A 170 18.38 5.61 13.92
C GLY A 170 19.80 5.07 14.11
N LEU A 171 20.06 3.79 13.82
CA LEU A 171 21.38 3.15 13.87
C LEU A 171 21.99 2.92 12.49
N VAL A 172 21.33 3.34 11.41
CA VAL A 172 21.77 3.15 10.01
C VAL A 172 22.30 4.48 9.49
N PRO A 173 23.48 4.52 8.82
CA PRO A 173 23.97 5.72 8.16
C PRO A 173 22.93 6.29 7.19
N ALA A 174 22.76 7.61 7.18
CA ALA A 174 21.70 8.25 6.39
C ALA A 174 21.87 8.01 4.88
N GLU A 175 23.11 7.89 4.40
CA GLU A 175 23.48 7.58 3.02
C GLU A 175 23.11 6.17 2.60
N ASP A 176 22.97 5.24 3.55
CA ASP A 176 22.57 3.86 3.29
C ASP A 176 21.04 3.70 3.19
N VAL A 177 20.26 4.76 3.41
CA VAL A 177 18.79 4.69 3.44
C VAL A 177 18.17 5.52 2.32
N TYR A 178 17.30 4.88 1.52
CA TYR A 178 16.46 5.53 0.51
C TYR A 178 14.98 5.38 0.89
N ARG A 179 14.25 6.48 0.93
CA ARG A 179 12.88 6.55 1.44
C ARG A 179 11.87 6.69 0.32
N ILE A 180 10.93 5.75 0.22
CA ILE A 180 9.86 5.76 -0.79
C ILE A 180 8.50 5.85 -0.10
N TYR A 181 7.68 6.79 -0.54
CA TYR A 181 6.27 6.85 -0.14
C TYR A 181 5.38 6.40 -1.32
N ALA A 182 4.73 5.24 -1.17
CA ALA A 182 3.80 4.68 -2.16
C ALA A 182 2.37 5.15 -1.86
N GLY A 183 1.71 5.75 -2.86
CA GLY A 183 0.33 6.21 -2.68
C GLY A 183 -0.31 6.71 -3.95
N LEU A 184 -1.65 6.69 -3.97
CA LEU A 184 -2.44 7.12 -5.10
C LEU A 184 -2.27 8.63 -5.36
N ARG A 185 -2.24 9.00 -6.63
CA ARG A 185 -2.08 10.37 -7.12
C ARG A 185 -3.16 10.81 -8.09
N GLU A 186 -4.16 9.97 -8.36
CA GLU A 186 -5.33 10.35 -9.15
C GLU A 186 -6.53 10.59 -8.24
N GLU A 187 -7.21 11.69 -8.50
CA GLU A 187 -8.52 12.06 -7.96
C GLU A 187 -9.43 12.41 -9.14
N TYR A 188 -10.73 12.28 -8.98
CA TYR A 188 -11.64 12.45 -10.11
C TYR A 188 -12.66 13.55 -9.87
N ALA A 189 -12.99 14.25 -10.95
CA ALA A 189 -13.86 15.42 -10.94
C ALA A 189 -15.02 15.30 -11.91
N ILE A 190 -16.08 16.03 -11.61
CA ILE A 190 -17.18 16.35 -12.53
C ILE A 190 -17.28 17.86 -12.58
N ASP A 191 -17.22 18.43 -13.78
CA ASP A 191 -17.23 19.89 -13.98
C ASP A 191 -16.19 20.64 -13.12
N GLY A 192 -14.98 20.10 -13.04
CA GLY A 192 -13.86 20.65 -12.27
C GLY A 192 -13.99 20.48 -10.75
N ARG A 193 -15.09 19.93 -10.25
CA ARG A 193 -15.29 19.68 -8.82
C ARG A 193 -14.90 18.25 -8.48
N ARG A 194 -13.95 18.08 -7.56
CA ARG A 194 -13.53 16.77 -7.09
C ARG A 194 -14.71 16.03 -6.45
N VAL A 195 -15.03 14.84 -6.97
CA VAL A 195 -16.09 13.95 -6.49
C VAL A 195 -15.56 12.66 -5.90
N ILE A 196 -14.46 12.10 -6.44
CA ILE A 196 -13.82 10.89 -5.94
C ILE A 196 -12.38 11.23 -5.54
N ASN A 197 -12.02 10.99 -4.31
CA ASN A 197 -10.68 11.23 -3.79
C ASN A 197 -9.90 9.92 -3.57
N THR A 198 -8.61 10.03 -3.25
CA THR A 198 -7.76 8.86 -3.04
C THR A 198 -8.19 8.00 -1.84
N GLN A 199 -8.89 8.55 -0.85
CA GLN A 199 -9.39 7.78 0.29
C GLN A 199 -10.58 6.90 -0.11
N ASP A 200 -11.46 7.38 -1.01
CA ASP A 200 -12.58 6.61 -1.54
C ASP A 200 -12.07 5.34 -2.26
N ILE A 201 -11.07 5.49 -3.13
CA ILE A 201 -10.45 4.37 -3.84
C ILE A 201 -9.81 3.39 -2.86
N ARG A 202 -9.08 3.88 -1.85
CA ARG A 202 -8.45 3.03 -0.85
C ARG A 202 -9.45 2.33 0.06
N LEU A 203 -10.57 2.96 0.40
CA LEU A 203 -11.68 2.32 1.12
C LEU A 203 -12.21 1.14 0.31
N CYS A 204 -12.48 1.33 -0.99
CA CYS A 204 -12.90 0.27 -1.88
C CYS A 204 -11.87 -0.86 -1.98
N ARG A 205 -10.59 -0.53 -2.23
CA ARG A 205 -9.49 -1.51 -2.26
C ARG A 205 -9.43 -2.34 -0.98
N ARG A 206 -9.45 -1.69 0.19
CA ARG A 206 -9.38 -2.37 1.49
C ARG A 206 -10.58 -3.27 1.73
N THR A 207 -11.79 -2.76 1.50
CA THR A 207 -13.03 -3.50 1.72
C THR A 207 -13.09 -4.75 0.85
N LEU A 208 -12.77 -4.62 -0.44
CA LEU A 208 -12.80 -5.71 -1.39
C LEU A 208 -11.71 -6.75 -1.11
N ARG A 209 -10.47 -6.34 -0.83
CA ARG A 209 -9.38 -7.24 -0.44
C ARG A 209 -9.71 -8.00 0.85
N ASP A 210 -10.16 -7.30 1.88
CA ASP A 210 -10.40 -7.91 3.19
C ASP A 210 -11.55 -8.94 3.11
N ALA A 211 -12.58 -8.67 2.29
CA ALA A 211 -13.67 -9.61 2.04
C ALA A 211 -13.21 -10.84 1.23
N ALA A 212 -12.41 -10.63 0.20
CA ALA A 212 -12.03 -11.68 -0.74
C ALA A 212 -10.85 -12.55 -0.27
N ALA A 213 -9.85 -11.93 0.40
CA ALA A 213 -8.58 -12.60 0.70
C ALA A 213 -8.30 -12.79 2.19
N ARG A 214 -8.99 -12.04 3.08
CA ARG A 214 -8.72 -12.07 4.53
C ARG A 214 -9.89 -12.61 5.37
N GLY A 215 -10.98 -13.06 4.73
CA GLY A 215 -12.16 -13.59 5.41
C GLY A 215 -12.85 -12.57 6.34
N ARG A 216 -12.58 -11.28 6.16
CA ARG A 216 -13.17 -10.22 6.97
C ARG A 216 -14.35 -9.60 6.24
N SER A 217 -15.53 -9.56 6.89
CA SER A 217 -16.71 -8.96 6.26
C SER A 217 -16.49 -7.46 5.97
N PRO A 218 -17.12 -6.92 4.90
CA PRO A 218 -17.10 -5.49 4.59
C PRO A 218 -17.49 -4.62 5.78
N GLU A 219 -18.49 -5.02 6.55
CA GLU A 219 -18.94 -4.31 7.74
C GLU A 219 -17.82 -4.11 8.76
N LYS A 220 -17.06 -5.17 9.08
CA LYS A 220 -15.92 -5.08 10.00
C LYS A 220 -14.80 -4.18 9.48
N THR A 221 -14.61 -4.11 8.16
CA THR A 221 -13.62 -3.24 7.54
C THR A 221 -14.07 -1.78 7.60
N LEU A 222 -15.32 -1.50 7.24
CA LEU A 222 -15.91 -0.17 7.28
C LEU A 222 -15.92 0.42 8.70
N ALA A 223 -16.35 -0.36 9.69
CA ALA A 223 -16.39 0.06 11.11
C ALA A 223 -15.02 0.48 11.67
N ARG A 224 -13.92 0.07 11.03
CA ARG A 224 -12.54 0.44 11.43
C ARG A 224 -11.94 1.57 10.60
N TRP A 225 -12.64 2.03 9.55
CA TRP A 225 -12.03 2.92 8.57
C TRP A 225 -11.61 4.26 9.16
N ASP A 226 -12.43 4.89 9.98
CA ASP A 226 -12.11 6.17 10.62
C ASP A 226 -10.87 6.05 11.51
N ARG A 227 -10.72 4.95 12.25
CA ARG A 227 -9.53 4.68 13.08
C ARG A 227 -8.27 4.51 12.23
N VAL A 228 -8.39 3.88 11.07
CA VAL A 228 -7.27 3.77 10.12
C VAL A 228 -6.85 5.15 9.62
N LEU A 229 -7.79 6.01 9.24
CA LEU A 229 -7.49 7.37 8.79
C LEU A 229 -6.86 8.23 9.90
N ASP A 230 -7.31 8.04 11.13
CA ASP A 230 -6.76 8.73 12.31
C ASP A 230 -5.33 8.24 12.60
N GLY A 231 -5.10 6.93 12.63
CA GLY A 231 -3.76 6.34 12.78
C GLY A 231 -2.80 6.79 11.68
N GLU A 232 -3.25 6.82 10.41
CA GLU A 232 -2.45 7.36 9.31
C GLU A 232 -2.06 8.82 9.55
N THR A 233 -2.97 9.60 10.11
CA THR A 233 -2.72 11.02 10.38
C THR A 233 -1.70 11.20 11.51
N ARG A 234 -1.79 10.37 12.55
CA ARG A 234 -0.87 10.43 13.70
C ARG A 234 0.51 9.88 13.38
N TYR A 235 0.59 8.74 12.68
CA TYR A 235 1.82 7.94 12.63
C TYR A 235 2.48 7.83 11.26
N ILE A 236 1.80 8.22 10.15
CA ILE A 236 2.29 7.97 8.79
C ILE A 236 2.47 9.25 7.99
N LYS A 237 1.42 10.09 7.94
CA LYS A 237 1.38 11.27 7.04
C LYS A 237 2.45 12.31 7.36
N GLY A 238 2.84 12.45 8.63
CA GLY A 238 3.88 13.38 9.07
C GLY A 238 5.24 13.12 8.40
N PHE A 239 5.54 11.85 8.11
CA PHE A 239 6.82 11.44 7.51
C PHE A 239 6.83 11.46 5.98
N LYS A 240 5.71 11.75 5.32
CA LYS A 240 5.65 11.78 3.85
C LYS A 240 6.63 12.76 3.22
N THR A 241 6.89 13.88 3.89
CA THR A 241 7.81 14.93 3.40
C THR A 241 9.28 14.53 3.53
N THR A 242 9.60 13.46 4.26
CA THR A 242 10.96 12.92 4.37
C THR A 242 11.28 11.91 3.27
N ALA A 243 10.32 11.56 2.43
CA ALA A 243 10.53 10.63 1.33
C ALA A 243 11.44 11.24 0.25
N ASP A 244 12.38 10.43 -0.23
CA ASP A 244 13.26 10.77 -1.36
C ASP A 244 12.53 10.60 -2.69
N PHE A 245 11.52 9.70 -2.71
CA PHE A 245 10.73 9.39 -3.89
C PHE A 245 9.26 9.16 -3.55
N LEU A 246 8.36 9.67 -4.39
CA LEU A 246 6.92 9.42 -4.31
C LEU A 246 6.51 8.46 -5.44
N LEU A 247 6.22 7.21 -5.10
CA LEU A 247 5.73 6.21 -6.05
C LEU A 247 4.21 6.33 -6.17
N ASP A 248 3.75 6.75 -7.34
CA ASP A 248 2.32 6.79 -7.65
C ASP A 248 1.79 5.39 -7.98
N THR A 249 0.82 4.93 -7.20
CA THR A 249 0.17 3.62 -7.32
C THR A 249 -1.25 3.71 -7.87
N SER A 250 -1.58 4.78 -8.61
CA SER A 250 -2.87 4.94 -9.28
C SER A 250 -2.90 4.21 -10.62
N PHE A 251 -4.09 3.70 -10.95
CA PHE A 251 -4.42 3.12 -12.24
C PHE A 251 -5.73 3.72 -12.73
N THR A 252 -5.73 4.43 -13.85
CA THR A 252 -6.93 5.13 -14.31
C THR A 252 -8.10 4.18 -14.60
N TYR A 253 -7.82 2.97 -15.13
CA TYR A 253 -8.89 1.99 -15.43
C TYR A 253 -9.50 1.37 -14.17
N GLU A 254 -8.81 1.43 -13.02
CA GLU A 254 -9.32 0.94 -11.74
C GLU A 254 -10.64 1.57 -11.33
N LEU A 255 -10.87 2.83 -11.75
CA LEU A 255 -12.11 3.53 -11.49
C LEU A 255 -13.34 2.73 -11.94
N GLY A 256 -13.28 2.15 -13.14
CA GLY A 256 -14.36 1.32 -13.68
C GLY A 256 -14.47 -0.05 -13.02
N LEU A 257 -13.35 -0.65 -12.60
CA LEU A 257 -13.40 -1.91 -11.85
C LEU A 257 -14.11 -1.71 -10.51
N ILE A 258 -13.80 -0.60 -9.81
CA ILE A 258 -14.46 -0.24 -8.55
C ILE A 258 -15.95 -0.01 -8.79
N SER A 259 -16.33 0.79 -9.80
CA SER A 259 -17.73 1.05 -10.14
C SER A 259 -18.52 -0.24 -10.33
N ARG A 260 -17.94 -1.24 -11.01
CA ARG A 260 -18.52 -2.58 -11.18
C ARG A 260 -18.72 -3.31 -9.87
N LEU A 261 -17.71 -3.26 -8.98
CA LEU A 261 -17.68 -4.05 -7.74
C LEU A 261 -18.56 -3.47 -6.63
N LEU A 262 -18.74 -2.15 -6.58
CA LEU A 262 -19.53 -1.49 -5.54
C LEU A 262 -20.95 -2.07 -5.44
N GLY A 263 -21.60 -2.27 -6.59
CA GLY A 263 -22.93 -2.87 -6.65
C GLY A 263 -22.97 -4.35 -6.23
N ILE A 264 -21.86 -5.09 -6.40
CA ILE A 264 -21.75 -6.51 -5.99
C ILE A 264 -21.72 -6.59 -4.46
N VAL A 265 -20.88 -5.79 -3.80
CA VAL A 265 -20.78 -5.78 -2.34
C VAL A 265 -22.14 -5.47 -1.69
N ARG A 266 -22.86 -4.47 -2.21
CA ARG A 266 -24.18 -4.09 -1.67
C ARG A 266 -25.22 -5.18 -1.79
N ARG A 267 -25.14 -6.05 -2.82
CA ARG A 267 -26.03 -7.19 -3.01
C ARG A 267 -25.68 -8.40 -2.17
N GLN A 268 -24.40 -8.60 -1.88
CA GLN A 268 -23.88 -9.80 -1.20
C GLN A 268 -23.81 -9.66 0.34
N PHE A 269 -23.73 -8.42 0.84
CA PHE A 269 -23.53 -8.17 2.25
C PHE A 269 -24.60 -7.22 2.80
N THR A 270 -25.10 -7.54 3.99
CA THR A 270 -25.96 -6.64 4.73
C THR A 270 -25.09 -5.63 5.48
N LEU A 271 -25.25 -4.34 5.13
CA LEU A 271 -24.60 -3.23 5.81
C LEU A 271 -25.68 -2.42 6.53
N GLU A 272 -25.41 -2.00 7.77
CA GLU A 272 -26.37 -1.28 8.62
C GLU A 272 -25.75 0.00 9.21
N GLY A 273 -26.63 0.94 9.60
CA GLY A 273 -26.25 2.17 10.25
C GLY A 273 -25.18 2.96 9.51
N HIS A 274 -24.21 3.50 10.24
CA HIS A 274 -23.11 4.30 9.69
C HIS A 274 -22.31 3.58 8.58
N ASN A 275 -22.10 2.27 8.69
CA ASN A 275 -21.39 1.51 7.66
C ASN A 275 -22.14 1.48 6.32
N ALA A 276 -23.47 1.38 6.37
CA ALA A 276 -24.31 1.44 5.18
C ALA A 276 -24.27 2.84 4.57
N GLU A 277 -24.37 3.88 5.38
CA GLU A 277 -24.31 5.30 4.93
C GLU A 277 -22.96 5.60 4.26
N LEU A 278 -21.84 5.21 4.88
CA LEU A 278 -20.49 5.39 4.34
C LEU A 278 -20.31 4.69 2.98
N TRP A 279 -20.79 3.44 2.88
CA TRP A 279 -20.69 2.68 1.63
C TRP A 279 -21.57 3.25 0.54
N ASP A 280 -22.83 3.58 0.85
CA ASP A 280 -23.80 4.14 -0.10
C ASP A 280 -23.38 5.55 -0.57
N GLU A 281 -22.79 6.36 0.31
CA GLU A 281 -22.21 7.65 -0.06
C GLU A 281 -21.00 7.47 -0.99
N THR A 282 -20.11 6.51 -0.68
CA THR A 282 -19.00 6.18 -1.55
C THR A 282 -19.51 5.69 -2.91
N ALA A 283 -20.48 4.78 -2.95
CA ALA A 283 -21.05 4.28 -4.21
C ALA A 283 -21.67 5.37 -5.07
N ARG A 284 -22.38 6.34 -4.46
CA ARG A 284 -22.96 7.49 -5.19
C ARG A 284 -21.90 8.34 -5.91
N ARG A 285 -20.69 8.44 -5.37
CA ARG A 285 -19.60 9.17 -6.03
C ARG A 285 -19.15 8.52 -7.34
N PHE A 286 -19.42 7.22 -7.51
CA PHE A 286 -19.10 6.44 -8.72
C PHE A 286 -20.27 6.27 -9.69
N GLU A 287 -21.45 6.84 -9.42
CA GLU A 287 -22.67 6.61 -10.22
C GLU A 287 -22.53 7.04 -11.69
N HIS A 288 -21.68 8.03 -11.97
CA HIS A 288 -21.42 8.54 -13.33
C HIS A 288 -20.22 7.85 -14.01
N VAL A 289 -19.60 6.88 -13.36
CA VAL A 289 -18.43 6.17 -13.87
C VAL A 289 -18.86 4.96 -14.68
N VAL A 290 -18.43 4.88 -15.93
CA VAL A 290 -18.65 3.68 -16.80
C VAL A 290 -17.93 2.49 -16.16
N PRO A 291 -18.65 1.41 -15.80
CA PRO A 291 -18.06 0.23 -15.21
C PRO A 291 -17.24 -0.56 -16.23
N LEU A 292 -16.15 -1.18 -15.77
CA LEU A 292 -15.29 -2.05 -16.56
C LEU A 292 -15.33 -3.48 -16.02
N ASP A 293 -15.09 -4.47 -16.89
CA ASP A 293 -15.05 -5.87 -16.50
C ASP A 293 -13.73 -6.26 -15.86
N LEU A 294 -13.82 -7.15 -14.85
CA LEU A 294 -12.66 -7.63 -14.10
C LEU A 294 -11.69 -8.49 -14.95
N GLU A 295 -12.17 -9.02 -16.07
CA GLU A 295 -11.35 -9.77 -17.05
C GLU A 295 -10.23 -8.92 -17.66
N LEU A 296 -10.36 -7.58 -17.60
CA LEU A 296 -9.33 -6.64 -18.00
C LEU A 296 -8.10 -6.64 -17.08
N LEU A 297 -8.23 -7.22 -15.87
CA LEU A 297 -7.18 -7.21 -14.84
C LEU A 297 -6.08 -8.23 -15.20
N PRO A 298 -4.86 -7.79 -15.61
CA PRO A 298 -3.78 -8.71 -15.95
C PRO A 298 -3.37 -9.60 -14.76
N ALA A 299 -2.82 -10.78 -15.07
CA ALA A 299 -2.40 -11.74 -14.05
C ALA A 299 -1.29 -11.20 -13.13
N ASP A 300 -0.45 -10.31 -13.67
CA ASP A 300 0.69 -9.69 -12.97
C ASP A 300 0.40 -8.27 -12.45
N SER A 301 -0.84 -7.79 -12.57
CA SER A 301 -1.23 -6.46 -12.08
C SER A 301 -1.09 -6.34 -10.56
N MET A 302 -0.60 -5.17 -10.10
CA MET A 302 -0.61 -4.80 -8.67
C MET A 302 -2.04 -4.80 -8.09
N LEU A 303 -3.04 -4.49 -8.91
CA LEU A 303 -4.44 -4.46 -8.49
C LEU A 303 -4.99 -5.84 -8.12
N ARG A 304 -4.30 -6.94 -8.47
CA ARG A 304 -4.64 -8.30 -8.02
C ARG A 304 -4.62 -8.45 -6.50
N GLU A 305 -3.81 -7.68 -5.81
CA GLU A 305 -3.82 -7.60 -4.35
C GLU A 305 -5.23 -7.29 -3.81
N PHE A 306 -6.00 -6.48 -4.54
CA PHE A 306 -7.30 -5.99 -4.08
C PHE A 306 -8.48 -6.71 -4.72
N TYR A 307 -8.36 -7.11 -5.97
CA TYR A 307 -9.48 -7.59 -6.79
C TYR A 307 -9.30 -9.01 -7.30
N GLY A 308 -8.11 -9.62 -7.14
CA GLY A 308 -7.78 -10.91 -7.74
C GLY A 308 -8.71 -12.06 -7.35
N SER A 309 -9.21 -12.07 -6.12
CA SER A 309 -10.15 -13.10 -5.64
C SER A 309 -11.61 -12.83 -6.06
N ALA A 310 -11.91 -11.63 -6.54
CA ALA A 310 -13.25 -11.28 -7.06
C ALA A 310 -13.45 -11.75 -8.51
N VAL A 311 -12.39 -12.26 -9.16
CA VAL A 311 -12.37 -12.74 -10.56
C VAL A 311 -12.67 -14.25 -10.66
N LYS A 312 -12.99 -14.91 -9.54
CA LYS A 312 -13.34 -16.36 -9.53
C LYS A 312 -14.83 -16.57 -9.63
#